data_8d3defc83d1926b3ca012de0395d183a
#
_entry.id   8d3defc83d1926b3ca012de0395d183a
#
_cell.length_a   1.000
_cell.length_b   1.000
_cell.length_c   1.000
_cell.angle_alpha   90.00
_cell.angle_beta   90.00
_cell.angle_gamma   90.00
#
_symmetry.space_group_name_H-M   'P 1'
#
loop_
_entity.id
_entity.type
_entity.pdbx_description
1 polymer ?
#
loop_
_entity_poly.entity_id
_entity_poly.type
_entity_poly.pdbx_seq_one_letter_code
_entity_poly.pdbx_strand_id
1 'polypeptide(L)'
;IDDFTTGSFDNKQNCDYYHGDITNLECIDINAFLGIDLIFHLAAASRVQPSFKDPSKTFEINVTGTKNICDWARINKIKMVYAGSSSKHHDPYKSPYAATKYMGEEVCKMYKETYGCDIEIARFYNVYGPYEPLDEENGNVIGIWRSRIARGANIEIVGDGKQRRDFTHVDDIVDGLWRIGMVNEKHRDAWELGTGINYSVNELAKMFSDKFGCSRHYIKEQLGNYRATLCESEDAMNILGWKPQDRLLYYINNLD
;
A
#
# COMPACT_ATOMS: atom_id res chain seq x y z
N ILE A 1 5.31 -1.51 -15.34
CA ILE A 1 6.51 -0.68 -15.18
C ILE A 1 6.93 -0.74 -13.73
N ASP A 2 8.21 -0.89 -13.44
CA ASP A 2 8.78 -0.88 -12.08
C ASP A 2 10.24 -0.42 -12.17
N ASP A 3 10.74 0.31 -11.17
CA ASP A 3 12.15 0.69 -11.07
C ASP A 3 12.98 -0.33 -10.28
N PHE A 4 12.31 -1.34 -9.70
CA PHE A 4 12.88 -2.41 -8.89
C PHE A 4 13.73 -1.95 -7.70
N THR A 5 13.53 -0.73 -7.22
CA THR A 5 14.26 -0.22 -6.05
C THR A 5 13.89 -0.95 -4.75
N THR A 6 12.67 -1.47 -4.67
CA THR A 6 12.18 -2.28 -3.54
C THR A 6 11.57 -3.61 -3.98
N GLY A 7 11.28 -3.76 -5.28
CA GLY A 7 10.77 -4.99 -5.88
C GLY A 7 11.87 -6.03 -6.11
N SER A 8 11.48 -7.30 -6.29
CA SER A 8 12.39 -8.38 -6.65
C SER A 8 12.01 -9.01 -8.00
N PHE A 9 13.02 -9.26 -8.83
CA PHE A 9 12.84 -10.01 -10.07
C PHE A 9 12.38 -11.44 -9.84
N ASP A 10 12.61 -12.01 -8.65
CA ASP A 10 12.15 -13.35 -8.28
C ASP A 10 10.63 -13.45 -8.17
N ASN A 11 9.95 -12.31 -7.98
CA ASN A 11 8.50 -12.23 -7.88
C ASN A 11 7.78 -12.09 -9.23
N LYS A 12 8.53 -12.14 -10.35
CA LYS A 12 7.93 -11.99 -11.68
C LYS A 12 6.87 -13.03 -11.97
N GLN A 13 5.77 -12.55 -12.55
CA GLN A 13 4.67 -13.37 -13.05
C GLN A 13 4.70 -13.43 -14.59
N ASN A 14 3.79 -14.17 -15.19
CA ASN A 14 3.69 -14.27 -16.65
C ASN A 14 3.03 -13.03 -17.26
N CYS A 15 3.78 -11.93 -17.32
CA CYS A 15 3.39 -10.67 -17.97
C CYS A 15 4.66 -9.92 -18.44
N ASP A 16 4.49 -8.90 -19.27
CA ASP A 16 5.59 -8.06 -19.72
C ASP A 16 6.06 -7.10 -18.61
N TYR A 17 7.36 -6.99 -18.45
CA TYR A 17 8.00 -6.11 -17.48
C TYR A 17 8.87 -5.07 -18.19
N TYR A 18 8.64 -3.81 -17.82
CA TYR A 18 9.41 -2.68 -18.31
C TYR A 18 10.08 -2.00 -17.11
N HIS A 19 11.40 -1.88 -17.19
CA HIS A 19 12.15 -1.09 -16.21
C HIS A 19 11.93 0.41 -16.51
N GLY A 20 11.47 1.16 -15.52
CA GLY A 20 11.22 2.59 -15.69
C GLY A 20 10.87 3.28 -14.40
N ASP A 21 11.21 4.57 -14.34
CA ASP A 21 10.95 5.46 -13.21
C ASP A 21 9.81 6.41 -13.57
N ILE A 22 8.74 6.42 -12.76
CA ILE A 22 7.58 7.31 -12.95
C ILE A 22 7.91 8.79 -12.76
N THR A 23 9.03 9.11 -12.15
CA THR A 23 9.49 10.51 -12.02
C THR A 23 10.10 11.04 -13.32
N ASN A 24 10.54 10.14 -14.22
CA ASN A 24 11.12 10.47 -15.51
C ASN A 24 10.55 9.57 -16.63
N LEU A 25 9.37 9.92 -17.13
CA LEU A 25 8.70 9.16 -18.20
C LEU A 25 9.42 9.23 -19.57
N GLU A 26 10.35 10.16 -19.77
CA GLU A 26 11.12 10.25 -21.01
C GLU A 26 12.03 9.03 -21.22
N CYS A 27 12.39 8.35 -20.14
CA CYS A 27 13.19 7.12 -20.19
C CYS A 27 12.36 5.86 -20.51
N ILE A 28 11.05 6.01 -20.68
CA ILE A 28 10.12 4.90 -20.94
C ILE A 28 9.65 5.01 -22.38
N ASP A 29 9.81 3.93 -23.16
CA ASP A 29 9.20 3.87 -24.50
C ASP A 29 7.67 3.83 -24.37
N ILE A 30 7.07 5.01 -24.40
CA ILE A 30 5.63 5.20 -24.23
C ILE A 30 4.81 4.53 -25.34
N ASN A 31 5.43 4.23 -26.50
CA ASN A 31 4.77 3.50 -27.60
C ASN A 31 4.49 2.04 -27.23
N ALA A 32 5.28 1.47 -26.31
CA ALA A 32 5.04 0.12 -25.79
C ALA A 32 3.71 0.01 -25.00
N PHE A 33 3.10 1.15 -24.66
CA PHE A 33 1.87 1.22 -23.88
C PHE A 33 0.67 1.76 -24.66
N LEU A 34 0.73 1.76 -25.99
CA LEU A 34 -0.41 2.09 -26.82
C LEU A 34 -1.49 0.99 -26.74
N GLY A 35 -2.75 1.41 -26.60
CA GLY A 35 -3.87 0.46 -26.52
C GLY A 35 -4.13 -0.13 -25.12
N ILE A 36 -3.58 0.48 -24.07
CA ILE A 36 -3.91 0.12 -22.67
C ILE A 36 -5.27 0.69 -22.31
N ASP A 37 -6.10 -0.12 -21.66
CA ASP A 37 -7.44 0.24 -21.22
C ASP A 37 -7.48 0.74 -19.77
N LEU A 38 -6.53 0.30 -18.93
CA LEU A 38 -6.54 0.53 -17.48
C LEU A 38 -5.13 0.62 -16.91
N ILE A 39 -4.93 1.57 -15.99
CA ILE A 39 -3.70 1.73 -15.21
C ILE A 39 -4.01 1.45 -13.74
N PHE A 40 -3.25 0.53 -13.12
CA PHE A 40 -3.13 0.44 -11.68
C PHE A 40 -1.86 1.15 -11.24
N HIS A 41 -1.99 2.37 -10.73
CA HIS A 41 -0.85 3.15 -10.27
C HIS A 41 -0.52 2.80 -8.80
N LEU A 42 0.37 1.82 -8.64
CA LEU A 42 0.81 1.28 -7.34
C LEU A 42 2.21 1.75 -6.95
N ALA A 43 2.97 2.30 -7.89
CA ALA A 43 4.33 2.77 -7.67
C ALA A 43 4.36 3.90 -6.64
N ALA A 44 5.11 3.74 -5.57
CA ALA A 44 5.23 4.70 -4.48
C ALA A 44 6.41 4.40 -3.55
N ALA A 45 6.97 5.42 -2.91
CA ALA A 45 7.75 5.27 -1.69
C ALA A 45 6.77 5.00 -0.54
N SER A 46 6.62 3.72 -0.15
CA SER A 46 5.48 3.23 0.64
C SER A 46 5.73 3.08 2.15
N ARG A 47 6.88 3.57 2.67
CA ARG A 47 7.29 3.34 4.06
C ARG A 47 7.48 4.61 4.85
N VAL A 48 6.98 4.59 6.11
CA VAL A 48 7.04 5.75 7.01
C VAL A 48 8.48 6.05 7.43
N GLN A 49 9.23 5.05 7.93
CA GLN A 49 10.58 5.31 8.45
C GLN A 49 11.58 5.73 7.37
N PRO A 50 11.65 5.10 6.20
CA PRO A 50 12.45 5.59 5.08
C PRO A 50 12.11 7.02 4.64
N SER A 51 10.84 7.43 4.70
CA SER A 51 10.44 8.78 4.31
C SER A 51 11.03 9.89 5.19
N PHE A 52 11.37 9.59 6.45
CA PHE A 52 12.10 10.54 7.30
C PHE A 52 13.58 10.67 6.91
N LYS A 53 14.18 9.61 6.35
CA LYS A 53 15.58 9.63 5.90
C LYS A 53 15.73 10.44 4.60
N ASP A 54 14.78 10.28 3.67
CA ASP A 54 14.78 11.00 2.39
C ASP A 54 13.37 11.51 2.03
N PRO A 55 12.97 12.65 2.61
CA PRO A 55 11.68 13.26 2.32
C PRO A 55 11.59 13.80 0.89
N SER A 56 12.71 14.24 0.29
CA SER A 56 12.73 14.78 -1.08
C SER A 56 12.42 13.70 -2.09
N LYS A 57 13.09 12.54 -2.00
CA LYS A 57 12.82 11.39 -2.86
C LYS A 57 11.39 10.88 -2.66
N THR A 58 10.91 10.85 -1.41
CA THR A 58 9.52 10.45 -1.11
C THR A 58 8.52 11.38 -1.79
N PHE A 59 8.75 12.69 -1.77
CA PHE A 59 7.92 13.68 -2.46
C PHE A 59 7.98 13.50 -3.98
N GLU A 60 9.16 13.36 -4.54
CA GLU A 60 9.36 13.19 -5.98
C GLU A 60 8.60 11.98 -6.51
N ILE A 61 8.73 10.82 -5.87
CA ILE A 61 8.04 9.60 -6.29
C ILE A 61 6.52 9.74 -6.10
N ASN A 62 6.07 10.09 -4.88
CA ASN A 62 4.64 10.00 -4.54
C ASN A 62 3.80 11.14 -5.10
N VAL A 63 4.38 12.31 -5.38
CA VAL A 63 3.64 13.48 -5.87
C VAL A 63 3.97 13.74 -7.34
N THR A 64 5.24 13.96 -7.67
CA THR A 64 5.65 14.23 -9.06
C THR A 64 5.42 13.02 -9.96
N GLY A 65 5.81 11.82 -9.49
CA GLY A 65 5.55 10.58 -10.22
C GLY A 65 4.05 10.35 -10.44
N THR A 66 3.22 10.54 -9.40
CA THR A 66 1.75 10.43 -9.54
C THR A 66 1.20 11.45 -10.55
N LYS A 67 1.66 12.71 -10.50
CA LYS A 67 1.28 13.74 -11.48
C LYS A 67 1.63 13.32 -12.91
N ASN A 68 2.81 12.75 -13.11
CA ASN A 68 3.24 12.29 -14.44
C ASN A 68 2.33 11.18 -14.99
N ILE A 69 1.94 10.21 -14.16
CA ILE A 69 1.01 9.15 -14.56
C ILE A 69 -0.39 9.70 -14.81
N CYS A 70 -0.87 10.67 -14.00
CA CYS A 70 -2.14 11.36 -14.25
C CYS A 70 -2.14 12.10 -15.61
N ASP A 71 -1.05 12.80 -15.95
CA ASP A 71 -0.91 13.46 -17.25
C ASP A 71 -0.97 12.45 -18.40
N TRP A 72 -0.26 11.34 -18.25
CA TRP A 72 -0.27 10.30 -19.27
C TRP A 72 -1.65 9.66 -19.44
N ALA A 73 -2.31 9.32 -18.33
CA ALA A 73 -3.69 8.82 -18.34
C ALA A 73 -4.66 9.81 -19.01
N ARG A 74 -4.52 11.11 -18.69
CA ARG A 74 -5.34 12.17 -19.28
C ARG A 74 -5.15 12.30 -20.79
N ILE A 75 -3.90 12.36 -21.26
CA ILE A 75 -3.57 12.53 -22.68
C ILE A 75 -4.10 11.34 -23.50
N ASN A 76 -3.98 10.14 -22.99
CA ASN A 76 -4.37 8.90 -23.66
C ASN A 76 -5.82 8.47 -23.35
N LYS A 77 -6.54 9.19 -22.49
CA LYS A 77 -7.93 8.90 -22.07
C LYS A 77 -8.08 7.50 -21.45
N ILE A 78 -7.13 7.12 -20.62
CA ILE A 78 -7.07 5.80 -19.97
C ILE A 78 -7.63 5.92 -18.56
N LYS A 79 -8.47 4.97 -18.14
CA LYS A 79 -8.90 4.85 -16.75
C LYS A 79 -7.71 4.52 -15.85
N MET A 80 -7.67 5.13 -14.66
CA MET A 80 -6.61 4.88 -13.67
C MET A 80 -7.20 4.58 -12.29
N VAL A 81 -6.64 3.58 -11.62
CA VAL A 81 -6.87 3.31 -10.19
C VAL A 81 -5.59 3.63 -9.42
N TYR A 82 -5.65 4.63 -8.57
CA TYR A 82 -4.53 5.08 -7.74
C TYR A 82 -4.54 4.38 -6.38
N ALA A 83 -3.39 3.85 -5.96
CA ALA A 83 -3.20 3.30 -4.63
C ALA A 83 -3.10 4.44 -3.60
N GLY A 84 -4.19 4.74 -2.93
CA GLY A 84 -4.27 5.63 -1.77
C GLY A 84 -3.79 4.95 -0.48
N SER A 85 -4.00 5.61 0.65
CA SER A 85 -3.57 5.10 1.95
C SER A 85 -4.55 5.47 3.06
N SER A 86 -4.79 4.55 4.00
CA SER A 86 -5.53 4.82 5.23
C SER A 86 -4.91 5.91 6.10
N SER A 87 -3.65 6.30 5.84
CA SER A 87 -3.03 7.49 6.47
C SER A 87 -3.78 8.79 6.20
N LYS A 88 -4.64 8.83 5.16
CA LYS A 88 -5.55 9.94 4.85
C LYS A 88 -6.47 10.31 6.02
N HIS A 89 -6.86 9.35 6.84
CA HIS A 89 -7.73 9.56 8.02
C HIS A 89 -6.98 10.11 9.24
N HIS A 90 -5.69 10.35 9.09
CA HIS A 90 -4.84 10.85 10.17
C HIS A 90 -4.18 12.18 9.77
N ASP A 91 -3.55 12.83 10.74
CA ASP A 91 -2.79 14.05 10.50
C ASP A 91 -1.66 13.80 9.47
N PRO A 92 -1.72 14.43 8.28
CA PRO A 92 -0.71 14.24 7.24
C PRO A 92 0.67 14.74 7.65
N TYR A 93 0.75 15.62 8.64
CA TYR A 93 2.03 16.17 9.12
C TYR A 93 2.80 15.22 10.05
N LYS A 94 2.28 14.03 10.31
CA LYS A 94 2.97 13.02 11.13
C LYS A 94 4.20 12.40 10.46
N SER A 95 4.24 12.37 9.13
CA SER A 95 5.40 11.86 8.38
C SER A 95 5.39 12.37 6.94
N PRO A 96 6.58 12.46 6.28
CA PRO A 96 6.66 12.76 4.85
C PRO A 96 5.86 11.77 3.99
N TYR A 97 5.84 10.48 4.37
CA TYR A 97 5.00 9.48 3.72
C TYR A 97 3.51 9.85 3.75
N ALA A 98 2.97 10.15 4.94
CA ALA A 98 1.56 10.51 5.07
C ALA A 98 1.21 11.78 4.28
N ALA A 99 2.07 12.80 4.36
CA ALA A 99 1.90 14.05 3.62
C ALA A 99 1.88 13.82 2.10
N THR A 100 2.84 13.05 1.59
CA THR A 100 2.96 12.82 0.14
C THR A 100 1.87 11.89 -0.40
N LYS A 101 1.39 10.91 0.36
CA LYS A 101 0.21 10.10 -0.02
C LYS A 101 -1.06 10.96 -0.04
N TYR A 102 -1.22 11.85 0.94
CA TYR A 102 -2.31 12.83 0.93
C TYR A 102 -2.25 13.72 -0.33
N MET A 103 -1.07 14.30 -0.63
CA MET A 103 -0.88 15.15 -1.82
C MET A 103 -1.12 14.38 -3.13
N GLY A 104 -0.70 13.13 -3.22
CA GLY A 104 -0.97 12.28 -4.39
C GLY A 104 -2.47 12.07 -4.64
N GLU A 105 -3.28 11.85 -3.58
CA GLU A 105 -4.73 11.79 -3.71
C GLU A 105 -5.32 13.13 -4.17
N GLU A 106 -4.84 14.27 -3.65
CA GLU A 106 -5.30 15.60 -4.07
C GLU A 106 -4.92 15.89 -5.54
N VAL A 107 -3.75 15.42 -6.02
CA VAL A 107 -3.40 15.45 -7.44
C VAL A 107 -4.41 14.65 -8.25
N CYS A 108 -4.72 13.40 -7.88
CA CYS A 108 -5.71 12.57 -8.56
C CYS A 108 -7.09 13.25 -8.61
N LYS A 109 -7.54 13.81 -7.50
CA LYS A 109 -8.82 14.56 -7.41
C LYS A 109 -8.83 15.79 -8.32
N MET A 110 -7.75 16.55 -8.34
CA MET A 110 -7.63 17.70 -9.23
C MET A 110 -7.75 17.30 -10.70
N TYR A 111 -7.09 16.21 -11.14
CA TYR A 111 -7.24 15.72 -12.52
C TYR A 111 -8.66 15.21 -12.82
N LYS A 112 -9.29 14.54 -11.86
CA LYS A 112 -10.67 14.08 -11.96
C LYS A 112 -11.65 15.25 -12.14
N GLU A 113 -11.56 16.26 -11.27
CA GLU A 113 -12.51 17.39 -11.23
C GLU A 113 -12.24 18.42 -12.34
N THR A 114 -10.97 18.74 -12.59
CA THR A 114 -10.62 19.82 -13.55
C THR A 114 -10.65 19.35 -15.00
N TYR A 115 -10.20 18.12 -15.26
CA TYR A 115 -10.05 17.60 -16.62
C TYR A 115 -11.03 16.47 -16.97
N GLY A 116 -11.88 16.05 -16.02
CA GLY A 116 -12.82 14.95 -16.24
C GLY A 116 -12.14 13.59 -16.43
N CYS A 117 -10.94 13.43 -15.91
CA CYS A 117 -10.22 12.16 -16.02
C CYS A 117 -10.95 11.03 -15.29
N ASP A 118 -10.90 9.83 -15.83
CA ASP A 118 -11.45 8.63 -15.19
C ASP A 118 -10.45 8.06 -14.20
N ILE A 119 -10.42 8.65 -13.01
CA ILE A 119 -9.48 8.27 -11.94
C ILE A 119 -10.29 7.86 -10.71
N GLU A 120 -10.02 6.64 -10.22
CA GLU A 120 -10.53 6.13 -8.96
C GLU A 120 -9.39 6.00 -7.94
N ILE A 121 -9.69 6.21 -6.67
CA ILE A 121 -8.73 6.09 -5.57
C ILE A 121 -9.11 4.89 -4.72
N ALA A 122 -8.15 3.99 -4.47
CA ALA A 122 -8.29 2.84 -3.59
C ALA A 122 -7.38 3.01 -2.37
N ARG A 123 -7.93 3.24 -1.17
CA ARG A 123 -7.15 3.38 0.07
C ARG A 123 -6.92 2.03 0.71
N PHE A 124 -5.64 1.67 0.81
CA PHE A 124 -5.24 0.42 1.45
C PHE A 124 -5.06 0.60 2.96
N TYR A 125 -5.44 -0.43 3.67
CA TYR A 125 -5.05 -0.65 5.06
C TYR A 125 -3.83 -1.59 5.10
N ASN A 126 -3.34 -2.01 6.25
CA ASN A 126 -2.04 -2.69 6.35
C ASN A 126 -2.02 -4.00 5.55
N VAL A 127 -1.58 -3.93 4.30
CA VAL A 127 -1.55 -5.07 3.38
C VAL A 127 -0.47 -6.06 3.81
N TYR A 128 -0.81 -7.35 3.82
CA TYR A 128 0.09 -8.46 4.10
C TYR A 128 -0.18 -9.63 3.15
N GLY A 129 0.76 -10.53 3.01
CA GLY A 129 0.58 -11.73 2.20
C GLY A 129 1.86 -12.19 1.49
N PRO A 130 1.74 -13.14 0.55
CA PRO A 130 2.87 -13.60 -0.25
C PRO A 130 3.60 -12.44 -0.94
N TYR A 131 4.91 -12.61 -1.14
CA TYR A 131 5.82 -11.65 -1.77
C TYR A 131 6.05 -10.35 -0.97
N GLU A 132 5.61 -10.27 0.29
CA GLU A 132 5.97 -9.12 1.13
C GLU A 132 7.49 -9.06 1.34
N PRO A 133 8.10 -7.85 1.36
CA PRO A 133 9.53 -7.70 1.61
C PRO A 133 9.91 -8.25 3.00
N LEU A 134 10.95 -9.10 3.03
CA LEU A 134 11.46 -9.73 4.26
C LEU A 134 12.74 -9.03 4.75
N ASP A 135 12.69 -7.71 4.90
CA ASP A 135 13.80 -6.90 5.38
C ASP A 135 13.31 -5.82 6.36
N GLU A 136 14.23 -5.23 7.12
CA GLU A 136 13.89 -4.25 8.16
C GLU A 136 13.59 -2.84 7.60
N GLU A 137 13.97 -2.55 6.37
CA GLU A 137 13.78 -1.23 5.76
C GLU A 137 12.47 -1.16 4.96
N ASN A 138 12.19 -2.18 4.15
CA ASN A 138 11.05 -2.20 3.22
C ASN A 138 9.90 -3.08 3.71
N GLY A 139 10.13 -3.93 4.71
CA GLY A 139 9.10 -4.81 5.27
C GLY A 139 7.98 -4.06 6.00
N ASN A 140 6.78 -4.64 6.02
CA ASN A 140 5.77 -4.35 7.02
C ASN A 140 6.12 -5.08 8.33
N VAL A 141 5.33 -4.92 9.38
CA VAL A 141 5.61 -5.57 10.68
C VAL A 141 5.69 -7.10 10.56
N ILE A 142 4.88 -7.71 9.69
CA ILE A 142 4.87 -9.17 9.47
C ILE A 142 6.16 -9.60 8.76
N GLY A 143 6.51 -8.94 7.65
CA GLY A 143 7.73 -9.22 6.91
C GLY A 143 9.00 -9.00 7.72
N ILE A 144 9.08 -7.93 8.51
CA ILE A 144 10.18 -7.66 9.44
C ILE A 144 10.31 -8.81 10.46
N TRP A 145 9.21 -9.21 11.09
CA TRP A 145 9.26 -10.28 12.10
C TRP A 145 9.61 -11.64 11.51
N ARG A 146 9.10 -11.97 10.32
CA ARG A 146 9.51 -13.18 9.58
C ARG A 146 11.02 -13.19 9.32
N SER A 147 11.56 -12.09 8.83
CA SER A 147 13.00 -11.95 8.59
C SER A 147 13.83 -12.11 9.88
N ARG A 148 13.37 -11.56 11.00
CA ARG A 148 14.05 -11.69 12.30
C ARG A 148 14.02 -13.11 12.81
N ILE A 149 12.88 -13.78 12.74
CA ILE A 149 12.70 -15.17 13.14
C ILE A 149 13.60 -16.10 12.32
N ALA A 150 13.65 -15.91 10.99
CA ALA A 150 14.52 -16.68 10.11
C ALA A 150 16.02 -16.58 10.49
N ARG A 151 16.42 -15.48 11.13
CA ARG A 151 17.79 -15.26 11.65
C ARG A 151 17.96 -15.68 13.12
N GLY A 152 16.94 -16.30 13.74
CA GLY A 152 16.96 -16.68 15.16
C GLY A 152 16.89 -15.49 16.13
N ALA A 153 16.45 -14.32 15.67
CA ALA A 153 16.33 -13.11 16.48
C ALA A 153 14.92 -12.97 17.09
N ASN A 154 14.83 -12.22 18.18
CA ASN A 154 13.56 -11.88 18.81
C ASN A 154 12.77 -10.90 17.95
N ILE A 155 11.43 -10.97 18.03
CA ILE A 155 10.59 -9.96 17.42
C ILE A 155 10.57 -8.68 18.27
N GLU A 156 10.58 -7.52 17.59
CA GLU A 156 10.56 -6.21 18.26
C GLU A 156 9.18 -5.58 18.17
N ILE A 157 8.71 -5.10 19.30
CA ILE A 157 7.44 -4.38 19.44
C ILE A 157 7.76 -2.92 19.71
N VAL A 158 7.37 -2.03 18.79
CA VAL A 158 7.55 -0.59 18.93
C VAL A 158 6.55 -0.04 19.95
N GLY A 159 7.03 0.73 20.92
CA GLY A 159 6.20 1.34 21.97
C GLY A 159 5.60 0.30 22.91
N ASP A 160 4.35 0.48 23.30
CA ASP A 160 3.61 -0.40 24.23
C ASP A 160 2.90 -1.59 23.55
N GLY A 161 2.95 -1.67 22.24
CA GLY A 161 2.29 -2.71 21.44
C GLY A 161 0.77 -2.64 21.41
N LYS A 162 0.15 -1.61 21.99
CA LYS A 162 -1.31 -1.44 22.01
C LYS A 162 -1.85 -0.72 20.78
N GLN A 163 -0.98 -0.24 19.89
CA GLN A 163 -1.41 0.33 18.61
C GLN A 163 -2.08 -0.76 17.76
N ARG A 164 -3.21 -0.41 17.15
CA ARG A 164 -4.05 -1.35 16.40
C ARG A 164 -3.97 -1.11 14.90
N ARG A 165 -4.03 -2.17 14.12
CA ARG A 165 -3.99 -2.12 12.65
C ARG A 165 -5.06 -3.02 12.06
N ASP A 166 -5.79 -2.49 11.09
CA ASP A 166 -6.60 -3.28 10.19
C ASP A 166 -5.67 -3.93 9.15
N PHE A 167 -5.62 -5.25 9.15
CA PHE A 167 -4.76 -6.03 8.26
C PHE A 167 -5.60 -6.63 7.14
N THR A 168 -5.26 -6.32 5.90
CA THR A 168 -5.97 -6.82 4.72
C THR A 168 -5.05 -7.69 3.88
N HIS A 169 -5.49 -8.90 3.54
CA HIS A 169 -4.70 -9.84 2.73
C HIS A 169 -4.54 -9.31 1.30
N VAL A 170 -3.37 -9.54 0.70
CA VAL A 170 -3.04 -9.04 -0.65
C VAL A 170 -4.02 -9.52 -1.71
N ASP A 171 -4.52 -10.75 -1.63
CA ASP A 171 -5.51 -11.27 -2.58
C ASP A 171 -6.82 -10.48 -2.53
N ASP A 172 -7.27 -10.06 -1.33
CA ASP A 172 -8.46 -9.23 -1.16
C ASP A 172 -8.24 -7.83 -1.73
N ILE A 173 -7.02 -7.28 -1.58
CA ILE A 173 -6.64 -5.99 -2.21
C ILE A 173 -6.66 -6.11 -3.74
N VAL A 174 -6.10 -7.18 -4.30
CA VAL A 174 -6.08 -7.42 -5.76
C VAL A 174 -7.50 -7.56 -6.30
N ASP A 175 -8.39 -8.34 -5.62
CA ASP A 175 -9.81 -8.43 -6.00
C ASP A 175 -10.51 -7.08 -5.93
N GLY A 176 -10.25 -6.30 -4.87
CA GLY A 176 -10.80 -4.94 -4.73
C GLY A 176 -10.36 -4.00 -5.84
N LEU A 177 -9.06 -3.97 -6.15
CA LEU A 177 -8.50 -3.18 -7.25
C LEU A 177 -9.12 -3.56 -8.60
N TRP A 178 -9.24 -4.85 -8.87
CA TRP A 178 -9.85 -5.34 -10.10
C TRP A 178 -11.30 -4.87 -10.23
N ARG A 179 -12.09 -5.00 -9.17
CA ARG A 179 -13.50 -4.53 -9.15
C ARG A 179 -13.59 -3.03 -9.39
N ILE A 180 -12.75 -2.22 -8.74
CA ILE A 180 -12.69 -0.77 -8.96
C ILE A 180 -12.30 -0.45 -10.41
N GLY A 181 -11.35 -1.20 -10.97
CA GLY A 181 -10.95 -1.05 -12.36
C GLY A 181 -12.08 -1.32 -13.36
N MET A 182 -12.91 -2.34 -13.08
CA MET A 182 -13.97 -2.80 -13.97
C MET A 182 -15.29 -2.06 -13.80
N VAL A 183 -15.53 -1.40 -12.67
CA VAL A 183 -16.80 -0.70 -12.43
C VAL A 183 -16.87 0.61 -13.21
N ASN A 184 -18.07 0.93 -13.73
CA ASN A 184 -18.33 2.24 -14.37
C ASN A 184 -18.74 3.32 -13.36
N GLU A 185 -19.12 2.90 -12.17
CA GLU A 185 -19.55 3.78 -11.08
C GLU A 185 -18.35 4.53 -10.51
N LYS A 186 -18.50 5.86 -10.34
CA LYS A 186 -17.41 6.72 -9.83
C LYS A 186 -17.66 6.99 -8.36
N HIS A 187 -16.68 6.65 -7.54
CA HIS A 187 -16.75 7.00 -6.12
C HIS A 187 -16.50 8.51 -5.92
N ARG A 188 -17.28 9.12 -5.04
CA ARG A 188 -17.17 10.56 -4.76
C ARG A 188 -15.83 10.94 -4.12
N ASP A 189 -15.28 10.08 -3.24
CA ASP A 189 -14.00 10.29 -2.56
C ASP A 189 -13.02 9.16 -2.92
N ALA A 190 -13.05 8.04 -2.21
CA ALA A 190 -12.18 6.90 -2.43
C ALA A 190 -12.80 5.60 -1.92
N TRP A 191 -12.49 4.50 -2.58
CA TRP A 191 -12.83 3.14 -2.16
C TRP A 191 -11.90 2.71 -1.02
N GLU A 192 -12.46 2.38 0.13
CA GLU A 192 -11.69 1.92 1.30
C GLU A 192 -11.57 0.38 1.25
N LEU A 193 -10.33 -0.12 1.16
CA LEU A 193 -10.04 -1.54 1.09
C LEU A 193 -9.41 -2.04 2.39
N GLY A 194 -10.22 -2.12 3.45
CA GLY A 194 -9.89 -2.67 4.75
C GLY A 194 -10.92 -3.70 5.20
N THR A 195 -10.55 -4.59 6.11
CA THR A 195 -11.45 -5.66 6.59
C THR A 195 -12.50 -5.18 7.57
N GLY A 196 -12.31 -4.00 8.19
CA GLY A 196 -13.13 -3.54 9.32
C GLY A 196 -12.79 -4.25 10.64
N ILE A 197 -11.73 -5.07 10.64
CA ILE A 197 -11.25 -5.77 11.84
C ILE A 197 -9.80 -5.35 12.09
N ASN A 198 -9.48 -4.92 13.31
CA ASN A 198 -8.12 -4.57 13.65
C ASN A 198 -7.56 -5.37 14.81
N TYR A 199 -6.27 -5.59 14.77
CA TYR A 199 -5.48 -6.26 15.81
C TYR A 199 -4.45 -5.30 16.41
N SER A 200 -4.22 -5.40 17.72
CA SER A 200 -3.07 -4.75 18.34
C SER A 200 -1.77 -5.44 17.93
N VAL A 201 -0.68 -4.71 17.97
CA VAL A 201 0.65 -5.31 17.72
C VAL A 201 0.96 -6.39 18.75
N ASN A 202 0.44 -6.28 19.98
CA ASN A 202 0.56 -7.33 21.01
C ASN A 202 -0.22 -8.60 20.65
N GLU A 203 -1.42 -8.49 20.09
CA GLU A 203 -2.20 -9.65 19.60
C GLU A 203 -1.46 -10.32 18.43
N LEU A 204 -0.96 -9.52 17.47
CA LEU A 204 -0.14 -10.03 16.38
C LEU A 204 1.13 -10.74 16.92
N ALA A 205 1.83 -10.13 17.88
CA ALA A 205 3.02 -10.71 18.49
C ALA A 205 2.71 -12.02 19.24
N LYS A 206 1.51 -12.14 19.80
CA LYS A 206 1.06 -13.40 20.41
C LYS A 206 0.91 -14.48 19.34
N MET A 207 0.28 -14.18 18.19
CA MET A 207 0.15 -15.15 17.09
C MET A 207 1.51 -15.66 16.62
N PHE A 208 2.49 -14.75 16.44
CA PHE A 208 3.86 -15.14 16.07
C PHE A 208 4.56 -15.98 17.15
N SER A 209 4.43 -15.62 18.42
CA SER A 209 5.04 -16.39 19.51
C SER A 209 4.41 -17.78 19.65
N ASP A 210 3.11 -17.88 19.47
CA ASP A 210 2.39 -19.17 19.52
C ASP A 210 2.84 -20.09 18.37
N LYS A 211 3.07 -19.53 17.15
CA LYS A 211 3.51 -20.29 15.98
C LYS A 211 4.99 -20.67 16.03
N PHE A 212 5.87 -19.71 16.35
CA PHE A 212 7.32 -19.86 16.17
C PHE A 212 8.10 -20.03 17.47
N GLY A 213 7.45 -19.92 18.63
CA GLY A 213 8.13 -19.97 19.92
C GLY A 213 9.10 -18.79 20.18
N CYS A 214 8.96 -17.70 19.42
CA CYS A 214 9.87 -16.56 19.48
C CYS A 214 9.59 -15.66 20.70
N SER A 215 10.67 -15.09 21.25
CA SER A 215 10.57 -14.10 22.33
C SER A 215 10.26 -12.71 21.79
N ARG A 216 9.71 -11.85 22.66
CA ARG A 216 9.30 -10.48 22.35
C ARG A 216 10.21 -9.49 23.05
N HIS A 217 10.58 -8.43 22.36
CA HIS A 217 11.35 -7.33 22.92
C HIS A 217 10.66 -6.00 22.60
N TYR A 218 10.45 -5.16 23.61
CA TYR A 218 9.85 -3.84 23.42
C TYR A 218 10.93 -2.81 23.18
N ILE A 219 10.76 -2.03 22.11
CA ILE A 219 11.68 -0.94 21.74
C ILE A 219 10.99 0.42 21.86
N LYS A 220 11.79 1.49 21.85
CA LYS A 220 11.29 2.85 21.95
C LYS A 220 10.31 3.17 20.82
N GLU A 221 9.29 3.97 21.15
CA GLU A 221 8.31 4.46 20.17
C GLU A 221 8.99 5.20 19.02
N GLN A 222 8.47 5.00 17.81
CA GLN A 222 8.95 5.61 16.58
C GLN A 222 8.01 6.72 16.12
N LEU A 223 8.57 7.76 15.51
CA LEU A 223 7.80 8.85 14.91
C LEU A 223 6.90 8.33 13.76
N GLY A 224 5.79 9.01 13.55
CA GLY A 224 4.87 8.71 12.45
C GLY A 224 3.91 7.53 12.71
N ASN A 225 3.96 6.91 13.87
CA ASN A 225 3.01 5.85 14.23
C ASN A 225 1.64 6.42 14.61
N TYR A 226 0.59 5.79 14.11
CA TYR A 226 -0.80 6.06 14.50
C TYR A 226 -1.24 5.09 15.60
N ARG A 227 -2.17 5.56 16.47
CA ARG A 227 -2.70 4.72 17.56
C ARG A 227 -3.58 3.59 17.05
N ALA A 228 -4.41 3.83 16.04
CA ALA A 228 -5.26 2.82 15.44
C ALA A 228 -5.52 3.13 13.96
N THR A 229 -5.69 2.09 13.15
CA THR A 229 -6.32 2.16 11.83
C THR A 229 -7.46 1.16 11.80
N LEU A 230 -8.60 1.55 11.22
CA LEU A 230 -9.78 0.72 11.05
C LEU A 230 -10.56 1.23 9.85
N CYS A 231 -10.93 0.34 8.94
CA CYS A 231 -11.86 0.65 7.87
C CYS A 231 -13.29 0.67 8.43
N GLU A 232 -13.95 1.81 8.34
CA GLU A 232 -15.34 1.96 8.77
C GLU A 232 -16.30 2.09 7.58
N SER A 233 -15.78 2.23 6.34
CA SER A 233 -16.59 2.31 5.13
C SER A 233 -16.97 0.92 4.61
N GLU A 234 -18.21 0.77 4.26
CA GLU A 234 -18.75 -0.44 3.63
C GLU A 234 -19.01 -0.25 2.12
N ASP A 235 -18.63 0.89 1.54
CA ASP A 235 -18.96 1.21 0.14
C ASP A 235 -18.40 0.19 -0.85
N ALA A 236 -17.15 -0.27 -0.65
CA ALA A 236 -16.57 -1.30 -1.49
C ALA A 236 -17.34 -2.63 -1.39
N MET A 237 -17.83 -2.99 -0.20
CA MET A 237 -18.61 -4.21 0.00
C MET A 237 -20.00 -4.07 -0.63
N ASN A 238 -20.69 -2.96 -0.40
CA ASN A 238 -22.08 -2.77 -0.80
C ASN A 238 -22.23 -2.47 -2.30
N ILE A 239 -21.31 -1.71 -2.87
CA ILE A 239 -21.39 -1.25 -4.26
C ILE A 239 -20.65 -2.20 -5.21
N LEU A 240 -19.41 -2.59 -4.85
CA LEU A 240 -18.59 -3.46 -5.70
C LEU A 240 -18.83 -4.96 -5.44
N GLY A 241 -19.56 -5.31 -4.38
CA GLY A 241 -19.70 -6.71 -3.94
C GLY A 241 -18.37 -7.31 -3.47
N TRP A 242 -17.40 -6.46 -3.06
CA TRP A 242 -16.13 -6.89 -2.52
C TRP A 242 -16.32 -7.55 -1.15
N LYS A 243 -15.60 -8.65 -0.89
CA LYS A 243 -15.81 -9.47 0.33
C LYS A 243 -14.45 -9.84 0.95
N PRO A 244 -13.80 -8.91 1.65
CA PRO A 244 -12.54 -9.22 2.32
C PRO A 244 -12.75 -10.24 3.44
N GLN A 245 -11.71 -11.00 3.72
CA GLN A 245 -11.75 -12.02 4.76
C GLN A 245 -10.68 -11.74 5.81
N ASP A 246 -11.02 -11.95 7.07
CA ASP A 246 -10.03 -11.98 8.15
C ASP A 246 -9.24 -13.29 8.08
N ARG A 247 -8.09 -13.26 7.42
CA ARG A 247 -7.19 -14.40 7.20
C ARG A 247 -5.90 -14.31 8.02
N LEU A 248 -5.76 -13.29 8.89
CA LEU A 248 -4.47 -12.99 9.52
C LEU A 248 -3.92 -14.17 10.32
N LEU A 249 -4.72 -14.75 11.20
CA LEU A 249 -4.30 -15.90 12.00
C LEU A 249 -4.02 -17.15 11.12
N TYR A 250 -4.87 -17.38 10.13
CA TYR A 250 -4.65 -18.49 9.19
C TYR A 250 -3.34 -18.31 8.42
N TYR A 251 -3.07 -17.11 7.91
CA TYR A 251 -1.83 -16.79 7.19
C TYR A 251 -0.61 -17.05 8.05
N ILE A 252 -0.58 -16.52 9.28
CA ILE A 252 0.56 -16.69 10.21
C ILE A 252 0.79 -18.18 10.54
N ASN A 253 -0.28 -18.95 10.77
CA ASN A 253 -0.16 -20.38 11.08
C ASN A 253 0.38 -21.22 9.90
N ASN A 254 0.26 -20.75 8.67
CA ASN A 254 0.76 -21.41 7.46
C ASN A 254 2.08 -20.81 6.94
N LEU A 255 2.72 -19.91 7.68
CA LEU A 255 4.09 -19.47 7.38
C LEU A 255 5.10 -20.58 7.69
N ASP A 256 6.15 -20.67 6.87
CA ASP A 256 7.30 -21.55 7.08
C ASP A 256 8.27 -20.98 8.13
#